data_9afa6aec95f38d9a8cf95fb3f15970c0
#
_entry.id   9afa6aec95f38d9a8cf95fb3f15970c0
#
_cell.length_a   1.000
_cell.length_b   1.000
_cell.length_c   1.000
_cell.angle_alpha   90.00
_cell.angle_beta   90.00
_cell.angle_gamma   90.00
#
_symmetry.space_group_name_H-M   'P 1'
#
loop_
_entity.id
_entity.type
_entity.pdbx_description
1 polymer ?
#
loop_
_entity_poly.entity_id
_entity_poly.type
_entity_poly.pdbx_seq_one_letter_code
_entity_poly.pdbx_strand_id
1 'polypeptide(L)'
;MMKIYRFLMVLGLLVWMAQNVSSQSRYDKDKLYNVFPAKVSNKVLGYDKGSSVILKSLSKDDQKQQWNINELSGSFRFVNVFEDKALRADVDHKALVVTEVNGSDEAQLWSIQETTNGVRLVPANTPSLMLVCQKDGRLQLMDRKKAEAMEASLFQIRVSAVPMPEGAGMAAREKVYWEDETRFEENKEVGH
;
A
#
# COMPACT_ATOMS: atom_id res chain seq x y z
N MET A 1 12.21 -52.60 -4.79
CA MET A 1 12.75 -51.43 -4.07
C MET A 1 13.00 -50.17 -4.93
N MET A 2 13.29 -50.30 -6.23
CA MET A 2 13.63 -49.16 -7.10
C MET A 2 12.49 -48.18 -7.45
N LYS A 3 11.19 -48.58 -7.32
CA LYS A 3 10.05 -47.71 -7.66
C LYS A 3 9.72 -46.64 -6.58
N ILE A 4 10.05 -46.91 -5.32
CA ILE A 4 9.77 -45.99 -4.20
C ILE A 4 10.72 -44.78 -4.23
N TYR A 5 12.00 -44.95 -4.60
CA TYR A 5 12.96 -43.85 -4.69
C TYR A 5 12.62 -42.86 -5.80
N ARG A 6 12.04 -43.30 -6.91
CA ARG A 6 11.60 -42.39 -7.99
C ARG A 6 10.44 -41.49 -7.58
N PHE A 7 9.53 -42.02 -6.74
CA PHE A 7 8.40 -41.25 -6.27
C PHE A 7 8.79 -40.19 -5.23
N LEU A 8 9.73 -40.51 -4.35
CA LEU A 8 10.27 -39.57 -3.36
C LEU A 8 11.09 -38.44 -4.02
N MET A 9 11.85 -38.72 -5.08
CA MET A 9 12.57 -37.68 -5.83
C MET A 9 11.63 -36.69 -6.53
N VAL A 10 10.55 -37.16 -7.12
CA VAL A 10 9.56 -36.30 -7.79
C VAL A 10 8.82 -35.43 -6.77
N LEU A 11 8.47 -35.98 -5.61
CA LEU A 11 7.84 -35.20 -4.53
C LEU A 11 8.77 -34.13 -3.96
N GLY A 12 10.06 -34.45 -3.79
CA GLY A 12 11.06 -33.50 -3.33
C GLY A 12 11.30 -32.35 -4.33
N LEU A 13 11.26 -32.61 -5.63
CA LEU A 13 11.38 -31.59 -6.69
C LEU A 13 10.16 -30.67 -6.73
N LEU A 14 8.95 -31.21 -6.56
CA LEU A 14 7.72 -30.43 -6.52
C LEU A 14 7.65 -29.52 -5.29
N VAL A 15 8.09 -30.00 -4.13
CA VAL A 15 8.17 -29.19 -2.90
C VAL A 15 9.24 -28.10 -3.03
N TRP A 16 10.39 -28.40 -3.66
CA TRP A 16 11.46 -27.43 -3.88
C TRP A 16 11.05 -26.33 -4.88
N MET A 17 10.30 -26.67 -5.94
CA MET A 17 9.76 -25.68 -6.87
C MET A 17 8.71 -24.76 -6.23
N ALA A 18 7.93 -25.26 -5.27
CA ALA A 18 6.94 -24.43 -4.56
C ALA A 18 7.56 -23.39 -3.60
N GLN A 19 8.81 -23.58 -3.16
CA GLN A 19 9.50 -22.66 -2.25
C GLN A 19 10.21 -21.49 -2.97
N ASN A 20 10.36 -21.57 -4.31
CA ASN A 20 11.04 -20.52 -5.08
C ASN A 20 10.09 -19.58 -5.83
N VAL A 21 8.81 -19.51 -5.46
CA VAL A 21 7.95 -18.41 -5.90
C VAL A 21 8.38 -17.18 -5.09
N SER A 22 9.40 -16.50 -5.56
CA SER A 22 9.70 -15.13 -5.19
C SER A 22 8.39 -14.35 -5.37
N SER A 23 7.80 -13.84 -4.30
CA SER A 23 6.64 -12.97 -4.37
C SER A 23 7.09 -11.67 -5.03
N GLN A 24 7.02 -11.65 -6.35
CA GLN A 24 7.31 -10.43 -7.09
C GLN A 24 6.27 -9.40 -6.66
N SER A 25 6.72 -8.28 -6.10
CA SER A 25 5.82 -7.21 -5.69
C SER A 25 4.89 -6.85 -6.85
N ARG A 26 3.59 -6.82 -6.59
CA ARG A 26 2.58 -6.48 -7.58
C ARG A 26 2.72 -5.05 -8.10
N TYR A 27 3.24 -4.17 -7.28
CA TYR A 27 3.44 -2.78 -7.62
C TYR A 27 4.91 -2.55 -7.94
N ASP A 28 5.13 -2.00 -9.14
CA ASP A 28 6.46 -1.66 -9.61
C ASP A 28 6.94 -0.42 -8.85
N LYS A 29 8.00 -0.58 -8.09
CA LYS A 29 8.61 0.49 -7.28
C LYS A 29 9.12 1.68 -8.11
N ASP A 30 9.29 1.51 -9.42
CA ASP A 30 9.78 2.53 -10.34
C ASP A 30 8.63 3.27 -11.05
N LYS A 31 7.38 3.03 -10.62
CA LYS A 31 6.18 3.65 -11.19
C LYS A 31 5.40 4.46 -10.17
N LEU A 32 4.69 5.45 -10.67
CA LEU A 32 3.68 6.17 -9.94
C LEU A 32 2.28 5.61 -10.25
N TYR A 33 1.40 5.76 -9.30
CA TYR A 33 0.04 5.25 -9.35
C TYR A 33 -0.97 6.33 -8.99
N ASN A 34 -2.15 6.25 -9.59
CA ASN A 34 -3.34 6.97 -9.16
C ASN A 34 -4.31 5.98 -8.50
N VAL A 35 -4.96 6.39 -7.42
CA VAL A 35 -5.94 5.59 -6.67
C VAL A 35 -7.33 6.17 -6.91
N PHE A 36 -8.21 5.40 -7.55
CA PHE A 36 -9.56 5.80 -7.92
C PHE A 36 -10.59 5.10 -7.03
N PRO A 37 -11.57 5.78 -6.46
CA PRO A 37 -12.76 5.10 -5.96
C PRO A 37 -13.51 4.44 -7.12
N ALA A 38 -13.96 3.20 -6.95
CA ALA A 38 -14.58 2.44 -8.05
C ALA A 38 -15.89 3.06 -8.58
N LYS A 39 -16.61 3.79 -7.72
CA LYS A 39 -17.93 4.39 -8.03
C LYS A 39 -17.90 5.87 -8.39
N VAL A 40 -16.75 6.52 -8.29
CA VAL A 40 -16.63 7.95 -8.61
C VAL A 40 -15.67 8.12 -9.78
N SER A 41 -16.22 8.28 -10.97
CA SER A 41 -15.42 8.48 -12.18
C SER A 41 -14.64 9.80 -12.15
N ASN A 42 -13.45 9.81 -12.74
CA ASN A 42 -12.59 10.99 -12.90
C ASN A 42 -12.13 11.66 -11.58
N LYS A 43 -12.29 10.98 -10.44
CA LYS A 43 -11.77 11.44 -9.16
C LYS A 43 -10.72 10.47 -8.66
N VAL A 44 -9.67 11.02 -8.07
CA VAL A 44 -8.53 10.26 -7.52
C VAL A 44 -8.19 10.73 -6.13
N LEU A 45 -7.59 9.84 -5.35
CA LEU A 45 -6.97 10.22 -4.08
C LEU A 45 -5.86 11.25 -4.33
N GLY A 46 -5.95 12.33 -3.61
CA GLY A 46 -4.91 13.34 -3.51
C GLY A 46 -5.04 14.07 -2.18
N TYR A 47 -4.25 15.09 -1.96
CA TYR A 47 -4.35 15.90 -0.75
C TYR A 47 -4.23 17.38 -1.10
N ASP A 48 -4.67 18.22 -0.17
CA ASP A 48 -4.62 19.68 -0.29
C ASP A 48 -3.43 20.27 0.48
N LYS A 49 -3.41 21.59 0.65
CA LYS A 49 -2.36 22.30 1.38
C LYS A 49 -2.34 21.99 2.89
N GLY A 50 -3.45 21.49 3.44
CA GLY A 50 -3.61 21.21 4.87
C GLY A 50 -3.34 19.75 5.25
N SER A 51 -2.71 18.96 4.39
CA SER A 51 -2.44 17.52 4.60
C SER A 51 -3.66 16.60 4.61
N SER A 52 -4.87 17.13 4.48
CA SER A 52 -6.09 16.32 4.40
C SER A 52 -6.18 15.60 3.06
N VAL A 53 -6.45 14.31 3.10
CA VAL A 53 -6.65 13.51 1.90
C VAL A 53 -8.08 13.65 1.42
N ILE A 54 -8.22 14.03 0.15
CA ILE A 54 -9.50 14.33 -0.50
C ILE A 54 -9.55 13.69 -1.89
N LEU A 55 -10.73 13.67 -2.48
CA LEU A 55 -10.89 13.35 -3.90
C LEU A 55 -10.73 14.60 -4.77
N LYS A 56 -9.79 14.52 -5.68
CA LYS A 56 -9.48 15.57 -6.66
C LYS A 56 -9.85 15.12 -8.07
N SER A 57 -10.12 16.05 -8.96
CA SER A 57 -10.23 15.73 -10.40
C SER A 57 -8.86 15.26 -10.89
N LEU A 58 -8.83 14.19 -11.69
CA LEU A 58 -7.56 13.67 -12.23
C LEU A 58 -6.87 14.76 -13.06
N SER A 59 -5.62 15.01 -12.74
CA SER A 59 -4.71 15.90 -13.48
C SER A 59 -3.31 15.32 -13.47
N LYS A 60 -2.68 15.24 -14.64
CA LYS A 60 -1.27 14.83 -14.76
C LYS A 60 -0.31 15.85 -14.14
N ASP A 61 -0.71 17.12 -14.06
CA ASP A 61 0.12 18.20 -13.54
C ASP A 61 0.00 18.37 -12.01
N ASP A 62 -0.94 17.67 -11.39
CA ASP A 62 -1.11 17.68 -9.93
C ASP A 62 -0.31 16.56 -9.27
N GLN A 63 0.90 16.89 -8.85
CA GLN A 63 1.82 15.96 -8.19
C GLN A 63 1.23 15.33 -6.90
N LYS A 64 0.28 16.00 -6.24
CA LYS A 64 -0.37 15.52 -5.00
C LYS A 64 -1.33 14.35 -5.21
N GLN A 65 -1.51 13.90 -6.44
CA GLN A 65 -2.30 12.73 -6.82
C GLN A 65 -1.43 11.52 -7.18
N GLN A 66 -0.11 11.64 -7.12
CA GLN A 66 0.85 10.67 -7.60
C GLN A 66 1.45 9.89 -6.42
N TRP A 67 1.23 8.59 -6.41
CA TRP A 67 1.66 7.70 -5.32
C TRP A 67 2.63 6.66 -5.82
N ASN A 68 3.77 6.53 -5.17
CA ASN A 68 4.60 5.34 -5.26
C ASN A 68 4.12 4.34 -4.20
N ILE A 69 4.08 3.05 -4.53
CA ILE A 69 3.58 2.01 -3.63
C ILE A 69 4.74 1.08 -3.30
N ASN A 70 5.20 1.16 -2.06
CA ASN A 70 6.30 0.35 -1.55
C ASN A 70 5.74 -0.81 -0.72
N GLU A 71 6.16 -2.03 -1.04
CA GLU A 71 5.85 -3.21 -0.25
C GLU A 71 6.87 -3.36 0.89
N LEU A 72 6.37 -3.53 2.11
CA LEU A 72 7.14 -3.65 3.35
C LEU A 72 6.56 -4.81 4.17
N SER A 73 7.24 -5.94 4.19
CA SER A 73 6.85 -7.13 4.98
C SER A 73 5.37 -7.54 4.81
N GLY A 74 4.86 -7.51 3.56
CA GLY A 74 3.48 -7.89 3.22
C GLY A 74 2.43 -6.79 3.43
N SER A 75 2.85 -5.61 3.88
CA SER A 75 2.04 -4.38 3.90
C SER A 75 2.54 -3.40 2.86
N PHE A 76 1.80 -2.34 2.60
CA PHE A 76 2.11 -1.36 1.57
C PHE A 76 2.11 0.05 2.14
N ARG A 77 3.10 0.85 1.73
CA ARG A 77 3.13 2.29 2.00
C ARG A 77 2.92 3.08 0.72
N PHE A 78 1.97 4.00 0.74
CA PHE A 78 1.71 4.93 -0.35
C PHE A 78 2.49 6.22 -0.10
N VAL A 79 3.50 6.49 -0.92
CA VAL A 79 4.38 7.64 -0.76
C VAL A 79 4.20 8.62 -1.91
N ASN A 80 3.95 9.87 -1.61
CA ASN A 80 4.07 10.95 -2.57
C ASN A 80 5.54 11.38 -2.66
N VAL A 81 6.20 11.01 -3.75
CA VAL A 81 7.65 11.22 -3.93
C VAL A 81 8.05 12.67 -4.21
N PHE A 82 7.08 13.54 -4.52
CA PHE A 82 7.36 14.96 -4.78
C PHE A 82 7.43 15.79 -3.50
N GLU A 83 6.74 15.36 -2.44
CA GLU A 83 6.72 16.07 -1.15
C GLU A 83 7.22 15.18 0.02
N ASP A 84 7.72 13.97 -0.26
CA ASP A 84 8.19 12.98 0.72
C ASP A 84 7.16 12.73 1.84
N LYS A 85 5.91 12.51 1.44
CA LYS A 85 4.79 12.30 2.36
C LYS A 85 4.12 10.95 2.14
N ALA A 86 3.75 10.31 3.25
CA ALA A 86 3.03 9.05 3.24
C ALA A 86 1.55 9.21 3.58
N LEU A 87 0.72 8.40 2.93
CA LEU A 87 -0.69 8.24 3.28
C LEU A 87 -0.81 7.59 4.65
N ARG A 88 -1.45 8.26 5.60
CA ARG A 88 -1.62 7.83 6.97
C ARG A 88 -3.09 7.70 7.36
N ALA A 89 -3.42 6.62 8.07
CA ALA A 89 -4.72 6.44 8.71
C ALA A 89 -4.80 7.25 10.01
N ASP A 90 -5.66 8.25 10.05
CA ASP A 90 -6.02 8.96 11.29
C ASP A 90 -7.22 8.25 11.91
N VAL A 91 -6.94 7.28 12.79
CA VAL A 91 -7.94 6.38 13.37
C VAL A 91 -8.87 7.14 14.32
N ASP A 92 -8.36 8.09 15.07
CA ASP A 92 -9.13 8.86 16.06
C ASP A 92 -10.20 9.72 15.39
N HIS A 93 -9.87 10.35 14.28
CA HIS A 93 -10.80 11.16 13.49
C HIS A 93 -11.50 10.37 12.36
N LYS A 94 -11.18 9.07 12.21
CA LYS A 94 -11.66 8.21 11.11
C LYS A 94 -11.42 8.81 9.72
N ALA A 95 -10.30 9.48 9.57
CA ALA A 95 -9.92 10.25 8.39
C ALA A 95 -8.62 9.71 7.77
N LEU A 96 -8.23 10.29 6.65
CA LEU A 96 -6.93 10.09 6.02
C LEU A 96 -6.18 11.41 5.98
N VAL A 97 -4.91 11.34 6.29
CA VAL A 97 -3.99 12.47 6.20
C VAL A 97 -2.71 12.05 5.49
N VAL A 98 -1.91 13.02 5.09
CA VAL A 98 -0.52 12.79 4.70
C VAL A 98 0.39 13.35 5.77
N THR A 99 1.44 12.61 6.09
CA THR A 99 2.50 13.01 7.02
C THR A 99 3.86 12.73 6.39
N GLU A 100 4.92 13.29 6.95
CA GLU A 100 6.29 12.92 6.56
C GLU A 100 6.46 11.40 6.64
N VAL A 101 7.23 10.82 5.70
CA VAL A 101 7.54 9.39 5.70
C VAL A 101 8.28 9.05 6.98
N ASN A 102 7.74 8.07 7.74
CA ASN A 102 8.33 7.59 8.97
C ASN A 102 8.29 6.05 8.97
N GLY A 103 9.45 5.40 9.01
CA GLY A 103 9.59 3.94 8.98
C GLY A 103 8.87 3.24 10.12
N SER A 104 8.88 3.84 11.32
CA SER A 104 8.25 3.29 12.52
C SER A 104 6.75 3.59 12.67
N ASP A 105 6.16 4.46 11.83
CA ASP A 105 4.73 4.79 11.91
C ASP A 105 3.88 3.72 11.19
N GLU A 106 3.37 2.76 11.94
CA GLU A 106 2.51 1.69 11.44
C GLU A 106 1.18 2.21 10.85
N ALA A 107 0.74 3.42 11.23
CA ALA A 107 -0.45 4.03 10.66
C ALA A 107 -0.27 4.44 9.18
N GLN A 108 0.96 4.45 8.67
CA GLN A 108 1.29 4.63 7.26
C GLN A 108 1.30 3.31 6.46
N LEU A 109 1.09 2.16 7.13
CA LEU A 109 1.07 0.85 6.49
C LEU A 109 -0.37 0.41 6.17
N TRP A 110 -0.55 -0.16 5.00
CA TRP A 110 -1.85 -0.56 4.46
C TRP A 110 -1.81 -2.00 3.96
N SER A 111 -2.87 -2.75 4.22
CA SER A 111 -3.16 -3.99 3.53
C SER A 111 -4.00 -3.69 2.30
N ILE A 112 -3.56 -4.18 1.14
CA ILE A 112 -4.30 -4.10 -0.12
C ILE A 112 -4.97 -5.45 -0.35
N GLN A 113 -6.30 -5.48 -0.19
CA GLN A 113 -7.09 -6.70 -0.31
C GLN A 113 -7.75 -6.75 -1.70
N GLU A 114 -7.37 -7.75 -2.46
CA GLU A 114 -7.91 -8.00 -3.80
C GLU A 114 -9.36 -8.46 -3.76
N THR A 115 -10.13 -7.97 -4.72
CA THR A 115 -11.48 -8.44 -5.01
C THR A 115 -11.67 -8.56 -6.53
N THR A 116 -12.74 -9.17 -6.97
CA THR A 116 -13.08 -9.25 -8.41
C THR A 116 -13.29 -7.88 -9.07
N ASN A 117 -13.69 -6.86 -8.30
CA ASN A 117 -14.09 -5.55 -8.81
C ASN A 117 -13.12 -4.42 -8.42
N GLY A 118 -11.96 -4.74 -7.87
CA GLY A 118 -10.97 -3.75 -7.43
C GLY A 118 -10.24 -4.19 -6.17
N VAL A 119 -9.77 -3.23 -5.40
CA VAL A 119 -9.06 -3.48 -4.15
C VAL A 119 -9.74 -2.76 -2.99
N ARG A 120 -9.54 -3.27 -1.79
CA ARG A 120 -9.89 -2.62 -0.53
C ARG A 120 -8.63 -2.21 0.21
N LEU A 121 -8.65 -1.03 0.81
CA LEU A 121 -7.53 -0.47 1.57
C LEU A 121 -7.86 -0.52 3.06
N VAL A 122 -7.06 -1.27 3.81
CA VAL A 122 -7.24 -1.53 5.23
C VAL A 122 -5.98 -1.06 5.97
N PRO A 123 -6.07 -0.19 6.99
CA PRO A 123 -4.91 0.16 7.80
C PRO A 123 -4.32 -1.09 8.46
N ALA A 124 -3.02 -1.33 8.31
CA ALA A 124 -2.39 -2.55 8.82
C ALA A 124 -2.42 -2.64 10.35
N ASN A 125 -2.23 -1.51 11.03
CA ASN A 125 -2.28 -1.42 12.50
C ASN A 125 -3.70 -1.44 13.08
N THR A 126 -4.75 -1.26 12.27
CA THR A 126 -6.14 -1.26 12.73
C THR A 126 -7.03 -2.00 11.72
N PRO A 127 -6.89 -3.33 11.61
CA PRO A 127 -7.56 -4.14 10.60
C PRO A 127 -9.09 -4.24 10.76
N SER A 128 -9.62 -3.69 11.86
CA SER A 128 -11.07 -3.53 12.08
C SER A 128 -11.67 -2.37 11.30
N LEU A 129 -10.86 -1.49 10.72
CA LEU A 129 -11.27 -0.37 9.88
C LEU A 129 -10.94 -0.61 8.41
N MET A 130 -11.63 0.10 7.53
CA MET A 130 -11.46 0.05 6.09
C MET A 130 -11.73 1.42 5.47
N LEU A 131 -10.98 1.77 4.43
CA LEU A 131 -11.23 3.00 3.68
C LEU A 131 -12.50 2.88 2.85
N VAL A 132 -13.34 3.91 2.95
CA VAL A 132 -14.60 4.04 2.20
C VAL A 132 -14.69 5.42 1.55
N CYS A 133 -15.16 5.47 0.31
CA CYS A 133 -15.53 6.70 -0.36
C CYS A 133 -17.05 6.88 -0.29
N GLN A 134 -17.52 7.86 0.46
CA GLN A 134 -18.95 8.17 0.59
C GLN A 134 -19.55 8.71 -0.72
N LYS A 135 -20.88 8.69 -0.84
CA LYS A 135 -21.59 9.19 -2.02
C LYS A 135 -21.30 10.67 -2.33
N ASP A 136 -21.03 11.45 -1.30
CA ASP A 136 -20.67 12.87 -1.42
C ASP A 136 -19.18 13.10 -1.74
N GLY A 137 -18.40 12.03 -1.91
CA GLY A 137 -16.98 12.06 -2.23
C GLY A 137 -16.07 12.17 -1.01
N ARG A 138 -16.59 12.16 0.21
CA ARG A 138 -15.75 12.13 1.41
C ARG A 138 -15.09 10.77 1.58
N LEU A 139 -13.81 10.80 1.94
CA LEU A 139 -13.03 9.63 2.31
C LEU A 139 -13.05 9.48 3.82
N GLN A 140 -13.35 8.27 4.32
CA GLN A 140 -13.33 8.00 5.76
C GLN A 140 -12.96 6.55 6.05
N LEU A 141 -12.45 6.31 7.25
CA LEU A 141 -12.28 4.98 7.82
C LEU A 141 -13.60 4.55 8.47
N MET A 142 -14.09 3.38 8.12
CA MET A 142 -15.33 2.80 8.61
C MET A 142 -15.08 1.41 9.17
N ASP A 143 -15.91 0.97 10.11
CA ASP A 143 -15.90 -0.41 10.58
C ASP A 143 -15.92 -1.40 9.41
N ARG A 144 -14.98 -2.34 9.42
CA ARG A 144 -14.72 -3.26 8.32
C ARG A 144 -15.95 -4.10 7.95
N LYS A 145 -16.68 -4.63 8.94
CA LYS A 145 -17.85 -5.48 8.68
C LYS A 145 -18.96 -4.73 7.95
N LYS A 146 -19.11 -3.42 8.25
CA LYS A 146 -20.04 -2.56 7.53
C LYS A 146 -19.53 -2.19 6.16
N ALA A 147 -18.23 -1.87 6.03
CA ALA A 147 -17.61 -1.45 4.79
C ALA A 147 -17.54 -2.58 3.74
N GLU A 148 -17.33 -3.84 4.15
CA GLU A 148 -17.22 -5.00 3.25
C GLU A 148 -18.49 -5.22 2.40
N ALA A 149 -19.66 -4.89 2.93
CA ALA A 149 -20.92 -4.96 2.19
C ALA A 149 -21.12 -3.78 1.21
N MET A 150 -20.25 -2.76 1.26
CA MET A 150 -20.39 -1.54 0.47
C MET A 150 -19.44 -1.55 -0.73
N GLU A 151 -19.96 -1.33 -1.93
CA GLU A 151 -19.14 -1.05 -3.12
C GLU A 151 -18.30 0.24 -2.96
N ALA A 152 -18.72 1.14 -2.07
CA ALA A 152 -18.00 2.35 -1.69
C ALA A 152 -16.63 2.08 -1.03
N SER A 153 -16.33 0.84 -0.61
CA SER A 153 -15.04 0.39 -0.12
C SER A 153 -14.08 -0.09 -1.22
N LEU A 154 -14.52 -0.08 -2.48
CA LEU A 154 -13.72 -0.54 -3.61
C LEU A 154 -12.96 0.61 -4.26
N PHE A 155 -11.69 0.34 -4.54
CA PHE A 155 -10.79 1.25 -5.23
C PHE A 155 -10.13 0.55 -6.41
N GLN A 156 -9.60 1.32 -7.34
CA GLN A 156 -8.76 0.86 -8.45
C GLN A 156 -7.42 1.58 -8.37
N ILE A 157 -6.35 0.83 -8.43
CA ILE A 157 -4.99 1.37 -8.49
C ILE A 157 -4.50 1.21 -9.93
N ARG A 158 -4.18 2.32 -10.57
CA ARG A 158 -3.74 2.35 -11.98
C ARG A 158 -2.41 3.05 -12.10
N VAL A 159 -1.56 2.57 -12.98
CA VAL A 159 -0.30 3.25 -13.32
C VAL A 159 -0.61 4.65 -13.80
N SER A 160 0.10 5.63 -13.24
CA SER A 160 0.01 7.03 -13.66
C SER A 160 0.69 7.22 -15.01
N ALA A 161 0.20 8.18 -15.78
CA ALA A 161 0.89 8.66 -16.99
C ALA A 161 2.11 9.55 -16.67
N VAL A 162 2.25 9.97 -15.41
CA VAL A 162 3.39 10.78 -14.94
C VAL A 162 4.56 9.84 -14.67
N PRO A 163 5.74 10.10 -15.26
CA PRO A 163 6.93 9.30 -14.97
C PRO A 163 7.43 9.58 -13.54
N MET A 164 8.12 8.58 -12.98
CA MET A 164 8.84 8.78 -11.72
C MET A 164 9.92 9.83 -11.93
N PRO A 165 10.02 10.86 -11.05
CA PRO A 165 11.11 11.83 -11.13
C PRO A 165 12.48 11.15 -10.97
N GLU A 166 13.46 11.61 -11.73
CA GLU A 166 14.81 11.08 -11.66
C GLU A 166 15.41 11.33 -10.25
N GLY A 167 15.88 10.27 -9.59
CA GLY A 167 16.42 10.33 -8.23
C GLY A 167 15.40 10.36 -7.08
N ALA A 168 14.14 10.71 -7.31
CA ALA A 168 13.13 10.79 -6.24
C ALA A 168 12.83 9.45 -5.56
N GLY A 169 12.92 8.36 -6.33
CA GLY A 169 12.71 7.02 -5.77
C GLY A 169 13.85 6.51 -4.87
N MET A 170 15.06 7.06 -4.97
CA MET A 170 16.21 6.62 -4.16
C MET A 170 16.20 7.21 -2.76
N ALA A 171 15.96 8.51 -2.60
CA ALA A 171 15.94 9.15 -1.28
C ALA A 171 14.79 8.65 -0.39
N ALA A 172 13.59 8.48 -0.94
CA ALA A 172 12.46 7.91 -0.22
C ALA A 172 12.67 6.42 0.12
N ARG A 173 13.43 5.68 -0.70
CA ARG A 173 13.79 4.28 -0.48
C ARG A 173 14.86 4.13 0.60
N GLU A 174 15.94 4.90 0.52
CA GLU A 174 17.00 4.84 1.52
C GLU A 174 16.43 5.09 2.91
N LYS A 175 15.61 6.12 3.08
CA LYS A 175 14.99 6.45 4.37
C LYS A 175 14.11 5.32 4.92
N VAL A 176 13.37 4.62 4.06
CA VAL A 176 12.52 3.48 4.44
C VAL A 176 13.35 2.23 4.78
N TYR A 177 14.41 1.93 4.01
CA TYR A 177 15.24 0.74 4.22
C TYR A 177 16.16 0.86 5.43
N TRP A 178 16.81 2.01 5.65
CA TRP A 178 17.69 2.22 6.81
C TRP A 178 16.93 2.19 8.13
N GLU A 179 15.71 2.72 8.17
CA GLU A 179 14.88 2.66 9.37
C GLU A 179 14.38 1.23 9.68
N ASP A 180 14.19 0.39 8.67
CA ASP A 180 13.76 -1.00 8.84
C ASP A 180 14.95 -1.89 9.29
N GLU A 181 16.16 -1.68 8.77
CA GLU A 181 17.37 -2.39 9.20
C GLU A 181 17.76 -2.06 10.66
N THR A 182 17.69 -0.80 11.06
CA THR A 182 17.94 -0.40 12.46
C THR A 182 16.94 -1.02 13.43
N ARG A 183 15.70 -1.18 13.05
CA ARG A 183 14.67 -1.85 13.87
C ARG A 183 14.95 -3.35 14.04
N PHE A 184 15.52 -4.02 13.05
CA PHE A 184 15.92 -5.42 13.15
C PHE A 184 17.12 -5.62 14.09
N GLU A 185 18.04 -4.66 14.16
CA GLU A 185 19.21 -4.74 15.05
C GLU A 185 18.82 -4.45 16.51
N GLU A 186 17.99 -3.45 16.78
CA GLU A 186 17.49 -3.14 18.12
C GLU A 186 16.73 -4.32 18.76
N ASN A 187 15.95 -5.08 17.97
CA ASN A 187 15.24 -6.26 18.46
C ASN A 187 16.15 -7.47 18.74
N LYS A 188 17.38 -7.51 18.21
CA LYS A 188 18.36 -8.55 18.52
C LYS A 188 19.09 -8.30 19.84
N GLU A 189 19.27 -7.06 20.26
CA GLU A 189 19.96 -6.72 21.51
C GLU A 189 19.08 -6.88 22.75
N VAL A 190 17.75 -6.87 22.61
CA VAL A 190 16.79 -7.01 23.74
C VAL A 190 16.49 -8.48 24.08
N GLY A 191 16.99 -9.43 23.31
CA GLY A 191 16.73 -10.88 23.42
C GLY A 191 17.76 -11.68 24.22
N HIS A 192 18.54 -11.09 25.14
CA HIS A 192 19.48 -11.79 26.02
C HIS A 192 19.17 -11.57 27.50
#